data_325f5654142c801c91e9b7f3ba445fa5
#
_entry.id   325f5654142c801c91e9b7f3ba445fa5
#
_cell.length_a   1.000
_cell.length_b   1.000
_cell.length_c   1.000
_cell.angle_alpha   90.00
_cell.angle_beta   90.00
_cell.angle_gamma   90.00
#
_symmetry.space_group_name_H-M   'P 1'
#
loop_
_entity.id
_entity.type
_entity.pdbx_description
1 polymer ?
#
loop_
_entity_poly.entity_id
_entity_poly.type
_entity_poly.pdbx_seq_one_letter_code
_entity_poly.pdbx_strand_id
1 'polypeptide(L)'
;MKHFFRTHVAPDAVLAAADLFFPTIGMRPTSVASNSRAFEGVVGTPEEVVTLQVAVKMEGGHYTFVEAHSSAQGESRLDRNVKKFFVQLHRQDDAQHAPLAAY
;
A
#
# COMPACT_ATOMS: atom_id res chain seq x y z
N MET A 1 -6.88 -7.40 -8.83
CA MET A 1 -6.22 -8.26 -7.82
C MET A 1 -6.26 -7.58 -6.48
N LYS A 2 -6.47 -8.33 -5.42
CA LYS A 2 -6.54 -7.80 -4.06
C LYS A 2 -5.38 -8.32 -3.23
N HIS A 3 -4.82 -7.43 -2.43
CA HIS A 3 -3.82 -7.78 -1.43
C HIS A 3 -4.25 -7.24 -0.08
N PHE A 4 -3.98 -7.99 0.96
CA PHE A 4 -4.34 -7.62 2.33
C PHE A 4 -3.11 -7.62 3.21
N PHE A 5 -3.05 -6.68 4.12
CA PHE A 5 -1.95 -6.57 5.06
C PHE A 5 -2.45 -5.98 6.38
N ARG A 6 -1.94 -6.49 7.49
CA ARG A 6 -2.20 -5.93 8.82
C ARG A 6 -0.93 -5.38 9.39
N THR A 7 -1.01 -4.19 9.96
CA THR A 7 0.16 -3.51 10.49
C THR A 7 -0.23 -2.70 11.74
N HIS A 8 0.75 -2.43 12.60
CA HIS A 8 0.57 -1.49 13.71
C HIS A 8 0.80 -0.05 13.31
N VAL A 9 1.25 0.20 12.09
CA VAL A 9 1.38 1.57 11.56
C VAL A 9 -0.01 2.20 11.52
N ALA A 10 -0.13 3.43 12.03
CA ALA A 10 -1.41 4.11 12.07
C ALA A 10 -2.00 4.29 10.67
N PRO A 11 -3.36 4.30 10.53
CA PRO A 11 -3.98 4.43 9.22
C PRO A 11 -3.49 5.64 8.43
N ASP A 12 -3.38 6.80 9.07
CA ASP A 12 -2.91 8.02 8.41
C ASP A 12 -1.47 7.87 7.91
N ALA A 13 -0.63 7.19 8.69
CA ALA A 13 0.75 6.94 8.31
C ALA A 13 0.85 5.97 7.13
N VAL A 14 -0.05 4.97 7.06
CA VAL A 14 -0.12 4.06 5.91
C VAL A 14 -0.48 4.83 4.65
N LEU A 15 -1.48 5.71 4.73
CA LEU A 15 -1.89 6.52 3.57
C LEU A 15 -0.78 7.48 3.16
N ALA A 16 -0.09 8.11 4.11
CA ALA A 16 1.04 8.98 3.82
C ALA A 16 2.18 8.20 3.14
N ALA A 17 2.45 7.00 3.60
CA ALA A 17 3.45 6.13 2.97
C ALA A 17 3.06 5.77 1.53
N ALA A 18 1.78 5.49 1.28
CA ALA A 18 1.30 5.24 -0.07
C ALA A 18 1.46 6.46 -0.97
N ASP A 19 1.15 7.66 -0.44
CA ASP A 19 1.29 8.91 -1.17
C ASP A 19 2.74 9.19 -1.56
N LEU A 20 3.71 8.69 -0.81
CA LEU A 20 5.12 8.83 -1.12
C LEU A 20 5.64 7.71 -2.03
N PHE A 21 5.15 6.49 -1.84
CA PHE A 21 5.67 5.32 -2.53
C PHE A 21 5.19 5.22 -3.99
N PHE A 22 3.88 5.27 -4.21
CA PHE A 22 3.33 4.98 -5.53
C PHE A 22 3.73 5.98 -6.61
N PRO A 23 3.87 7.28 -6.33
CA PRO A 23 4.41 8.19 -7.34
C PRO A 23 5.83 7.83 -7.78
N THR A 24 6.65 7.20 -6.92
CA THR A 24 8.02 6.83 -7.30
C THR A 24 8.07 5.73 -8.37
N ILE A 25 6.99 4.99 -8.53
CA ILE A 25 6.89 3.93 -9.54
C ILE A 25 6.01 4.35 -10.71
N GLY A 26 5.76 5.65 -10.85
CA GLY A 26 5.02 6.20 -11.98
C GLY A 26 3.51 6.18 -11.85
N MET A 27 2.99 5.93 -10.65
CA MET A 27 1.55 5.98 -10.41
C MET A 27 1.14 7.40 -9.99
N ARG A 28 0.03 7.86 -10.54
CA ARG A 28 -0.48 9.21 -10.31
C ARG A 28 -1.68 9.15 -9.37
N PRO A 29 -1.73 9.98 -8.32
CA PRO A 29 -2.92 10.06 -7.47
C PRO A 29 -4.13 10.54 -8.27
N THR A 30 -5.27 9.86 -8.12
CA THR A 30 -6.52 10.24 -8.80
C THR A 30 -7.63 10.56 -7.81
N SER A 31 -7.54 10.09 -6.56
CA SER A 31 -8.53 10.34 -5.55
C SER A 31 -7.92 10.29 -4.17
N VAL A 32 -8.37 11.18 -3.30
CA VAL A 32 -7.95 11.28 -1.91
C VAL A 32 -9.19 11.29 -1.04
N ALA A 33 -9.30 10.34 -0.13
CA ALA A 33 -10.38 10.29 0.85
C ALA A 33 -9.78 10.10 2.24
N SER A 34 -10.61 10.19 3.28
CA SER A 34 -10.12 10.10 4.66
C SER A 34 -9.49 8.74 4.99
N ASN A 35 -9.90 7.68 4.31
CA ASN A 35 -9.44 6.32 4.59
C ASN A 35 -8.95 5.59 3.35
N SER A 36 -8.76 6.27 2.24
CA SER A 36 -8.31 5.63 1.01
C SER A 36 -7.57 6.58 0.09
N ARG A 37 -6.81 5.97 -0.84
CA ARG A 37 -6.14 6.66 -1.93
C ARG A 37 -6.32 5.86 -3.19
N ALA A 38 -6.50 6.54 -4.30
CA ALA A 38 -6.55 5.90 -5.62
C ALA A 38 -5.44 6.44 -6.49
N PHE A 39 -4.84 5.56 -7.27
CA PHE A 39 -3.73 5.87 -8.17
C PHE A 39 -4.00 5.27 -9.53
N GLU A 40 -3.39 5.86 -10.56
CA GLU A 40 -3.47 5.39 -11.92
C GLU A 40 -2.08 5.41 -12.55
N GLY A 41 -1.75 4.40 -13.32
CA GLY A 41 -0.47 4.33 -13.99
C GLY A 41 -0.50 3.39 -15.17
N VAL A 42 0.63 3.30 -15.88
CA VAL A 42 0.79 2.44 -17.03
C VAL A 42 1.79 1.36 -16.68
N VAL A 43 1.43 0.11 -16.88
CA VAL A 43 2.30 -1.03 -16.58
C VAL A 43 2.29 -2.04 -17.73
N GLY A 44 3.37 -2.79 -17.81
CA GLY A 44 3.46 -3.95 -18.68
C GLY A 44 3.84 -3.66 -20.12
N THR A 45 3.91 -4.76 -20.88
CA THR A 45 4.18 -4.75 -22.30
C THR A 45 3.24 -5.77 -22.94
N PRO A 46 2.22 -5.34 -23.75
CA PRO A 46 1.95 -3.95 -24.11
C PRO A 46 1.50 -3.09 -22.92
N GLU A 47 1.69 -1.79 -23.05
CA GLU A 47 1.32 -0.85 -22.02
C GLU A 47 -0.18 -0.90 -21.72
N GLU A 48 -0.52 -1.02 -20.46
CA GLU A 48 -1.91 -1.08 -20.00
C GLU A 48 -2.10 -0.08 -18.87
N VAL A 49 -3.15 0.72 -18.96
CA VAL A 49 -3.53 1.64 -17.87
C VAL A 49 -4.17 0.83 -16.77
N VAL A 50 -3.63 0.95 -15.57
CA VAL A 50 -4.14 0.25 -14.40
C VAL A 50 -4.48 1.24 -13.31
N THR A 51 -5.47 0.87 -12.50
CA THR A 51 -5.86 1.63 -11.31
C THR A 51 -5.53 0.82 -10.08
N LEU A 52 -5.19 1.54 -9.00
CA LEU A 52 -4.91 0.94 -7.71
C LEU A 52 -5.64 1.73 -6.65
N GLN A 53 -6.37 1.05 -5.79
CA GLN A 53 -6.99 1.65 -4.62
C GLN A 53 -6.35 1.07 -3.37
N VAL A 54 -5.89 1.95 -2.49
CA VAL A 54 -5.36 1.57 -1.17
C VAL A 54 -6.34 2.08 -0.14
N ALA A 55 -6.95 1.18 0.61
CA ALA A 55 -7.91 1.53 1.65
C ALA A 55 -7.38 1.04 3.00
N VAL A 56 -7.65 1.80 4.05
CA VAL A 56 -7.24 1.46 5.40
C VAL A 56 -8.44 1.44 6.33
N LYS A 57 -8.38 0.57 7.32
CA LYS A 57 -9.43 0.44 8.32
C LYS A 57 -8.78 0.03 9.65
N MET A 58 -9.15 0.70 10.73
CA MET A 58 -8.74 0.28 12.06
C MET A 58 -9.54 -0.97 12.44
N GLU A 59 -8.85 -2.03 12.81
CA GLU A 59 -9.44 -3.31 13.14
C GLU A 59 -9.19 -3.64 14.61
N GLY A 60 -10.26 -3.79 15.38
CA GLY A 60 -10.17 -4.13 16.79
C GLY A 60 -9.45 -3.12 17.66
N GLY A 61 -9.21 -1.91 17.18
CA GLY A 61 -8.46 -0.88 17.92
C GLY A 61 -6.97 -1.15 18.04
N HIS A 62 -6.47 -2.24 17.42
CA HIS A 62 -5.07 -2.67 17.56
C HIS A 62 -4.30 -2.64 16.25
N TYR A 63 -4.97 -2.90 15.13
CA TYR A 63 -4.32 -3.07 13.85
C TYR A 63 -4.94 -2.15 12.82
N THR A 64 -4.10 -1.71 11.88
CA THR A 64 -4.58 -1.14 10.64
C THR A 64 -4.67 -2.26 9.61
N PHE A 65 -5.86 -2.47 9.08
CA PHE A 65 -6.09 -3.39 7.97
C PHE A 65 -5.92 -2.61 6.68
N VAL A 66 -4.99 -3.04 5.85
CA VAL A 66 -4.68 -2.38 4.57
C VAL A 66 -5.14 -3.29 3.46
N GLU A 67 -5.96 -2.77 2.56
CA GLU A 67 -6.42 -3.46 1.37
C GLU A 67 -5.94 -2.70 0.14
N ALA A 68 -5.20 -3.38 -0.72
CA ALA A 68 -4.78 -2.82 -2.00
C ALA A 68 -5.50 -3.59 -3.11
N HIS A 69 -6.29 -2.87 -3.90
CA HIS A 69 -7.09 -3.45 -4.97
C HIS A 69 -6.68 -2.84 -6.30
N SER A 70 -6.15 -3.65 -7.19
CA SER A 70 -5.73 -3.21 -8.51
C SER A 70 -6.63 -3.77 -9.60
N SER A 71 -6.71 -3.04 -10.73
CA SER A 71 -7.40 -3.52 -11.93
C SER A 71 -6.55 -4.52 -12.72
N ALA A 72 -5.25 -4.61 -12.42
CA ALA A 72 -4.36 -5.56 -13.09
C ALA A 72 -4.76 -6.99 -12.77
N GLN A 73 -4.66 -7.86 -13.76
CA GLN A 73 -4.95 -9.29 -13.59
C GLN A 73 -3.65 -10.08 -13.61
N GLY A 74 -3.58 -11.11 -12.74
CA GLY A 74 -2.42 -11.96 -12.64
C GLY A 74 -1.20 -11.25 -12.05
N GLU A 75 -0.06 -11.92 -12.08
CA GLU A 75 1.19 -11.32 -11.64
C GLU A 75 1.63 -10.25 -12.63
N SER A 76 1.78 -9.04 -12.11
CA SER A 76 2.21 -7.89 -12.89
C SER A 76 3.27 -7.14 -12.14
N ARG A 77 3.90 -6.15 -12.82
CA ARG A 77 4.84 -5.27 -12.15
C ARG A 77 4.16 -4.51 -11.00
N LEU A 78 2.90 -4.11 -11.20
CA LEU A 78 2.14 -3.44 -10.14
C LEU A 78 1.96 -4.37 -8.93
N ASP A 79 1.64 -5.63 -9.16
CA ASP A 79 1.51 -6.62 -8.09
C ASP A 79 2.78 -6.71 -7.25
N ARG A 80 3.94 -6.79 -7.90
CA ARG A 80 5.23 -6.82 -7.22
C ARG A 80 5.49 -5.54 -6.42
N ASN A 81 5.09 -4.40 -6.96
CA ASN A 81 5.26 -3.11 -6.28
C ASN A 81 4.35 -2.97 -5.08
N VAL A 82 3.13 -3.49 -5.15
CA VAL A 82 2.24 -3.54 -3.99
C VAL A 82 2.87 -4.39 -2.88
N LYS A 83 3.45 -5.52 -3.22
CA LYS A 83 4.17 -6.36 -2.26
C LYS A 83 5.37 -5.62 -1.64
N LYS A 84 6.12 -4.85 -2.45
CA LYS A 84 7.21 -4.02 -1.94
C LYS A 84 6.71 -2.97 -0.97
N PHE A 85 5.58 -2.36 -1.26
CA PHE A 85 4.96 -1.39 -0.35
C PHE A 85 4.63 -2.04 0.98
N PHE A 86 4.05 -3.24 0.97
CA PHE A 86 3.75 -3.98 2.19
C PHE A 86 5.02 -4.31 2.98
N VAL A 87 6.09 -4.71 2.30
CA VAL A 87 7.39 -4.97 2.94
C VAL A 87 7.92 -3.70 3.60
N GLN A 88 7.77 -2.56 2.94
CA GLN A 88 8.19 -1.27 3.50
C GLN A 88 7.39 -0.93 4.77
N LEU A 89 6.07 -1.17 4.74
CA LEU A 89 5.23 -0.99 5.93
C LEU A 89 5.65 -1.93 7.06
N HIS A 90 5.96 -3.18 6.73
CA HIS A 90 6.42 -4.15 7.71
C HIS A 90 7.73 -3.70 8.36
N ARG A 91 8.67 -3.18 7.58
CA ARG A 91 9.92 -2.64 8.12
C ARG A 91 9.68 -1.44 9.03
N GLN A 92 8.74 -0.58 8.67
CA GLN A 92 8.37 0.57 9.49
C GLN A 92 7.76 0.10 10.81
N ASP A 93 6.91 -0.92 10.77
CA ASP A 93 6.31 -1.54 11.95
C ASP A 93 7.40 -2.13 12.84
N ASP A 94 8.32 -2.91 12.27
CA ASP A 94 9.45 -3.49 13.01
C ASP A 94 10.33 -2.41 13.63
N ALA A 95 10.57 -1.31 12.93
CA ALA A 95 11.37 -0.20 13.45
C ALA A 95 10.72 0.43 14.69
N GLN A 96 9.39 0.48 14.73
CA GLN A 96 8.67 1.00 15.88
C GLN A 96 8.72 0.06 17.09
N HIS A 97 8.86 -1.24 16.85
CA HIS A 97 8.87 -2.26 17.90
C HIS A 97 10.26 -2.83 18.17
N ALA A 98 11.23 -2.61 17.28
CA ALA A 98 12.56 -3.16 17.39
C ALA A 98 13.27 -2.87 18.72
N PRO A 99 13.15 -1.68 19.32
CA PRO A 99 13.78 -1.42 20.61
C PRO A 99 13.33 -2.37 21.70
N LEU A 100 12.11 -2.87 21.61
CA LEU A 100 11.57 -3.85 22.57
C LEU A 100 12.13 -5.24 22.26
N ALA A 101 12.29 -5.56 21.00
CA ALA A 101 12.79 -6.86 20.57
C ALA A 101 14.31 -7.01 20.75
N ALA A 102 15.02 -5.90 20.84
CA ALA A 102 16.47 -5.92 20.97
C ALA A 102 16.95 -6.32 22.36
N TYR A 103 16.04 -6.44 23.28
CA TYR A 103 16.33 -6.86 24.64
C TYR A 103 15.82 -8.25 24.92
#